data_6cb34b4b70767f9514d0a019cccaaa28
#
_entry.id   6cb34b4b70767f9514d0a019cccaaa28
#
_cell.length_a   1.000
_cell.length_b   1.000
_cell.length_c   1.000
_cell.angle_alpha   90.00
_cell.angle_beta   90.00
_cell.angle_gamma   90.00
#
_symmetry.space_group_name_H-M   'P 1'
#
loop_
_entity.id
_entity.type
_entity.pdbx_description
1 polymer ?
#
loop_
_entity_poly.entity_id
_entity_poly.type
_entity_poly.pdbx_seq_one_letter_code
_entity_poly.pdbx_strand_id
1 'polypeptide(L)'
;MGAVFPALAAEPDLARARQLMAEGQYPSAFELLLPFEPAKLTDPGFNRLLGEAALKAGRAEQAVTFFERSLSASPGSVEAHLGLGRAYMALGDYARAKIEFETVLRFDDLPPDLESQAEIYAEAALAYAQGRRLLSSGYAMIGLGNYRVGAVGGGPRNEPFYSARVGGRLNYELDDGYALVGSLDYRFRDYDAVGRRNDSDLRWNGAVSRNVGEGNWVAGVRGRASYRGDGIWRNDFGLYGNYRLRLDADNQVAAGLEVRQRRYPPGRLRERTRNIVEATGSWTRSLLDGKASFTLAGQAGREFNTQRADGDANFFGLSPSLNYNFTENLGGFVMFWWQNDRYNIERLGAPGDRLVGIGTRNDNLYEVGGGLTWQFAPKWSLNPEILYVRDRSNILAANYSSTEAWITLRRDF
;
A
#
# COMPACT_ATOMS: atom_id res chain seq x y z
N MET A 1 0.67 71.22 -0.13
CA MET A 1 1.45 70.09 -0.68
C MET A 1 1.28 68.89 0.21
N GLY A 2 0.35 68.02 -0.12
CA GLY A 2 0.14 66.77 0.60
C GLY A 2 1.10 65.70 0.05
N ALA A 3 1.99 65.18 0.86
CA ALA A 3 2.84 64.08 0.48
C ALA A 3 1.98 62.83 0.40
N VAL A 4 1.79 62.32 -0.81
CA VAL A 4 1.23 60.99 -1.09
C VAL A 4 2.32 60.01 -0.75
N PHE A 5 2.23 59.36 0.42
CA PHE A 5 3.02 58.17 0.71
C PHE A 5 2.53 57.04 -0.19
N PRO A 6 3.40 56.35 -0.96
CA PRO A 6 2.97 55.18 -1.68
C PRO A 6 2.53 54.15 -0.62
N ALA A 7 1.31 53.66 -0.77
CA ALA A 7 0.86 52.51 0.02
C ALA A 7 1.89 51.39 -0.15
N LEU A 8 2.47 50.91 0.96
CA LEU A 8 3.28 49.68 0.94
C LEU A 8 2.43 48.59 0.26
N ALA A 9 2.95 48.13 -0.88
CA ALA A 9 2.33 46.98 -1.54
C ALA A 9 2.24 45.83 -0.54
N ALA A 10 1.04 45.33 -0.30
CA ALA A 10 0.84 44.20 0.58
C ALA A 10 1.71 43.02 0.10
N GLU A 11 2.46 42.37 0.98
CA GLU A 11 3.23 41.19 0.63
C GLU A 11 2.32 39.94 0.73
N PRO A 12 2.54 38.94 -0.16
CA PRO A 12 1.76 37.71 -0.12
C PRO A 12 2.03 36.92 1.17
N ASP A 13 0.99 36.45 1.83
CA ASP A 13 1.13 35.57 2.99
C ASP A 13 1.47 34.15 2.53
N LEU A 14 2.77 33.93 2.26
CA LEU A 14 3.28 32.63 1.81
C LEU A 14 3.16 31.54 2.89
N ALA A 15 3.17 31.93 4.16
CA ALA A 15 3.01 30.98 5.28
C ALA A 15 1.56 30.44 5.26
N ARG A 16 0.59 31.34 5.13
CA ARG A 16 -0.82 30.96 5.03
C ARG A 16 -1.13 30.16 3.77
N ALA A 17 -0.52 30.52 2.63
CA ALA A 17 -0.67 29.77 1.39
C ALA A 17 -0.14 28.32 1.54
N ARG A 18 1.05 28.14 2.12
CA ARG A 18 1.60 26.79 2.40
C ARG A 18 0.74 26.01 3.37
N GLN A 19 0.20 26.66 4.39
CA GLN A 19 -0.75 26.03 5.33
C GLN A 19 -2.01 25.55 4.59
N LEU A 20 -2.63 26.38 3.75
CA LEU A 20 -3.80 26.02 2.95
C LEU A 20 -3.49 24.83 2.02
N MET A 21 -2.30 24.83 1.41
CA MET A 21 -1.85 23.71 0.58
C MET A 21 -1.68 22.43 1.41
N ALA A 22 -1.13 22.52 2.61
CA ALA A 22 -0.99 21.38 3.53
C ALA A 22 -2.36 20.87 4.02
N GLU A 23 -3.35 21.76 4.15
CA GLU A 23 -4.74 21.42 4.49
C GLU A 23 -5.54 20.89 3.28
N GLY A 24 -4.92 20.78 2.08
CA GLY A 24 -5.61 20.34 0.86
C GLY A 24 -6.53 21.40 0.24
N GLN A 25 -6.53 22.63 0.76
CA GLN A 25 -7.35 23.74 0.29
C GLN A 25 -6.68 24.47 -0.89
N TYR A 26 -6.36 23.71 -1.96
CA TYR A 26 -5.59 24.20 -3.10
C TYR A 26 -6.24 25.39 -3.85
N PRO A 27 -7.57 25.40 -4.11
CA PRO A 27 -8.21 26.56 -4.70
C PRO A 27 -8.06 27.83 -3.86
N SER A 28 -8.21 27.72 -2.54
CA SER A 28 -8.05 28.86 -1.61
C SER A 28 -6.60 29.35 -1.56
N ALA A 29 -5.62 28.42 -1.59
CA ALA A 29 -4.21 28.79 -1.67
C ALA A 29 -3.89 29.54 -2.99
N PHE A 30 -4.42 29.05 -4.09
CA PHE A 30 -4.28 29.70 -5.40
C PHE A 30 -4.89 31.10 -5.41
N GLU A 31 -6.13 31.25 -4.95
CA GLU A 31 -6.83 32.54 -4.88
C GLU A 31 -6.14 33.54 -3.94
N LEU A 32 -5.53 33.06 -2.85
CA LEU A 32 -4.74 33.89 -1.92
C LEU A 32 -3.48 34.45 -2.60
N LEU A 33 -2.81 33.68 -3.44
CA LEU A 33 -1.56 34.05 -4.10
C LEU A 33 -1.78 34.87 -5.39
N LEU A 34 -2.80 34.56 -6.17
CA LEU A 34 -3.05 35.09 -7.51
C LEU A 34 -3.01 36.63 -7.59
N PRO A 35 -3.56 37.42 -6.64
CA PRO A 35 -3.52 38.89 -6.71
C PRO A 35 -2.11 39.49 -6.70
N PHE A 36 -1.13 38.74 -6.20
CA PHE A 36 0.27 39.17 -6.10
C PHE A 36 1.12 38.79 -7.33
N GLU A 37 0.55 37.99 -8.25
CA GLU A 37 1.24 37.56 -9.48
C GLU A 37 1.90 38.74 -10.24
N PRO A 38 1.22 39.86 -10.52
CA PRO A 38 1.81 40.92 -11.30
C PRO A 38 3.03 41.60 -10.65
N ALA A 39 3.09 41.58 -9.32
CA ALA A 39 4.21 42.14 -8.53
C ALA A 39 5.37 41.17 -8.34
N LYS A 40 5.16 39.87 -8.59
CA LYS A 40 6.12 38.77 -8.32
C LYS A 40 6.50 37.97 -9.58
N LEU A 41 6.38 38.53 -10.75
CA LEU A 41 6.63 37.87 -12.05
C LEU A 41 8.02 37.23 -12.15
N THR A 42 9.04 37.81 -11.53
CA THR A 42 10.43 37.36 -11.59
C THR A 42 10.87 36.60 -10.33
N ASP A 43 10.00 36.40 -9.37
CA ASP A 43 10.30 35.64 -8.15
C ASP A 43 10.13 34.13 -8.42
N PRO A 44 11.22 33.34 -8.52
CA PRO A 44 11.09 31.93 -8.89
C PRO A 44 10.37 31.11 -7.81
N GLY A 45 10.60 31.42 -6.52
CA GLY A 45 9.97 30.71 -5.41
C GLY A 45 8.47 30.97 -5.33
N PHE A 46 8.05 32.23 -5.57
CA PHE A 46 6.64 32.59 -5.63
C PHE A 46 5.95 31.91 -6.81
N ASN A 47 6.53 32.00 -8.02
CA ASN A 47 5.94 31.38 -9.21
C ASN A 47 5.86 29.86 -9.08
N ARG A 48 6.85 29.19 -8.47
CA ARG A 48 6.80 27.77 -8.19
C ARG A 48 5.62 27.42 -7.26
N LEU A 49 5.47 28.14 -6.14
CA LEU A 49 4.38 27.91 -5.20
C LEU A 49 3.01 28.15 -5.82
N LEU A 50 2.87 29.22 -6.62
CA LEU A 50 1.64 29.54 -7.36
C LEU A 50 1.33 28.46 -8.40
N GLY A 51 2.37 27.95 -9.10
CA GLY A 51 2.25 26.82 -10.03
C GLY A 51 1.78 25.54 -9.35
N GLU A 52 2.33 25.22 -8.19
CA GLU A 52 1.89 24.07 -7.39
C GLU A 52 0.42 24.21 -6.96
N ALA A 53 0.03 25.38 -6.44
CA ALA A 53 -1.35 25.65 -6.06
C ALA A 53 -2.30 25.54 -7.26
N ALA A 54 -1.93 26.12 -8.42
CA ALA A 54 -2.70 26.04 -9.66
C ALA A 54 -2.88 24.59 -10.13
N LEU A 55 -1.79 23.82 -10.17
CA LEU A 55 -1.82 22.41 -10.60
C LEU A 55 -2.74 21.57 -9.70
N LYS A 56 -2.58 21.72 -8.41
CA LYS A 56 -3.41 21.02 -7.42
C LYS A 56 -4.87 21.45 -7.43
N ALA A 57 -5.13 22.71 -7.80
CA ALA A 57 -6.49 23.24 -8.02
C ALA A 57 -7.11 22.83 -9.37
N GLY A 58 -6.44 21.96 -10.16
CA GLY A 58 -6.91 21.52 -11.48
C GLY A 58 -6.72 22.52 -12.61
N ARG A 59 -5.90 23.56 -12.40
CA ARG A 59 -5.64 24.66 -13.36
C ARG A 59 -4.30 24.42 -14.08
N ALA A 60 -4.20 23.30 -14.79
CA ALA A 60 -2.94 22.82 -15.36
C ALA A 60 -2.31 23.79 -16.36
N GLU A 61 -3.11 24.47 -17.20
CA GLU A 61 -2.59 25.48 -18.16
C GLU A 61 -1.92 26.65 -17.44
N GLN A 62 -2.55 27.17 -16.37
CA GLN A 62 -1.97 28.25 -15.58
C GLN A 62 -0.71 27.76 -14.84
N ALA A 63 -0.72 26.53 -14.35
CA ALA A 63 0.43 25.94 -13.68
C ALA A 63 1.65 25.88 -14.61
N VAL A 64 1.49 25.50 -15.88
CA VAL A 64 2.56 25.54 -16.89
C VAL A 64 3.19 26.94 -16.95
N THR A 65 2.37 27.98 -17.11
CA THR A 65 2.86 29.37 -17.20
C THR A 65 3.70 29.77 -15.97
N PHE A 66 3.24 29.40 -14.76
CA PHE A 66 3.95 29.77 -13.53
C PHE A 66 5.24 28.96 -13.34
N PHE A 67 5.25 27.67 -13.67
CA PHE A 67 6.49 26.88 -13.62
C PHE A 67 7.50 27.34 -14.68
N GLU A 68 7.09 27.68 -15.89
CA GLU A 68 7.95 28.24 -16.93
C GLU A 68 8.59 29.56 -16.47
N ARG A 69 7.83 30.45 -15.82
CA ARG A 69 8.37 31.67 -15.22
C ARG A 69 9.38 31.37 -14.10
N SER A 70 9.06 30.40 -13.25
CA SER A 70 10.00 29.96 -12.21
C SER A 70 11.32 29.49 -12.81
N LEU A 71 11.26 28.66 -13.86
CA LEU A 71 12.43 28.14 -14.57
C LEU A 71 13.18 29.22 -15.36
N SER A 72 12.48 30.23 -15.89
CA SER A 72 13.14 31.38 -16.56
C SER A 72 14.04 32.15 -15.59
N ALA A 73 13.67 32.25 -14.33
CA ALA A 73 14.46 32.93 -13.30
C ALA A 73 15.43 31.95 -12.56
N SER A 74 15.12 30.66 -12.51
CA SER A 74 15.92 29.62 -11.86
C SER A 74 15.92 28.32 -12.68
N PRO A 75 16.73 28.23 -13.75
CA PRO A 75 16.72 27.07 -14.67
C PRO A 75 17.12 25.74 -14.03
N GLY A 76 17.80 25.78 -12.88
CA GLY A 76 18.23 24.58 -12.15
C GLY A 76 17.25 24.09 -11.07
N SER A 77 16.02 24.58 -11.05
CA SER A 77 15.05 24.16 -10.04
C SER A 77 14.45 22.79 -10.39
N VAL A 78 14.91 21.75 -9.71
CA VAL A 78 14.40 20.38 -9.84
C VAL A 78 12.90 20.31 -9.58
N GLU A 79 12.42 20.97 -8.52
CA GLU A 79 11.01 20.97 -8.17
C GLU A 79 10.14 21.68 -9.21
N ALA A 80 10.66 22.73 -9.86
CA ALA A 80 9.93 23.42 -10.91
C ALA A 80 9.84 22.57 -12.18
N HIS A 81 10.90 21.85 -12.57
CA HIS A 81 10.86 20.88 -13.67
C HIS A 81 9.89 19.73 -13.37
N LEU A 82 9.92 19.16 -12.16
CA LEU A 82 8.95 18.14 -11.75
C LEU A 82 7.50 18.68 -11.78
N GLY A 83 7.31 19.92 -11.33
CA GLY A 83 6.02 20.60 -11.37
C GLY A 83 5.51 20.80 -12.80
N LEU A 84 6.37 21.31 -13.69
CA LEU A 84 6.09 21.53 -15.10
C LEU A 84 5.75 20.22 -15.83
N GLY A 85 6.56 19.19 -15.60
CA GLY A 85 6.30 17.85 -16.14
C GLY A 85 4.93 17.30 -15.72
N ARG A 86 4.57 17.45 -14.44
CA ARG A 86 3.24 17.06 -13.95
C ARG A 86 2.12 17.90 -14.54
N ALA A 87 2.34 19.19 -14.78
CA ALA A 87 1.36 20.04 -15.44
C ALA A 87 1.14 19.61 -16.90
N TYR A 88 2.20 19.28 -17.63
CA TYR A 88 2.08 18.72 -18.98
C TYR A 88 1.40 17.35 -18.98
N MET A 89 1.67 16.48 -18.00
CA MET A 89 0.93 15.22 -17.84
C MET A 89 -0.57 15.46 -17.69
N ALA A 90 -0.97 16.44 -16.86
CA ALA A 90 -2.36 16.78 -16.64
C ALA A 90 -3.06 17.36 -17.91
N LEU A 91 -2.30 17.95 -18.79
CA LEU A 91 -2.78 18.46 -20.10
C LEU A 91 -2.76 17.40 -21.22
N GLY A 92 -2.23 16.19 -20.93
CA GLY A 92 -2.05 15.15 -21.94
C GLY A 92 -0.88 15.39 -22.90
N ASP A 93 -0.04 16.38 -22.62
CA ASP A 93 1.19 16.61 -23.40
C ASP A 93 2.35 15.79 -22.87
N TYR A 94 2.25 14.50 -23.07
CA TYR A 94 3.18 13.53 -22.57
C TYR A 94 4.59 13.66 -23.14
N ALA A 95 4.70 14.20 -24.37
CA ALA A 95 6.00 14.40 -24.98
C ALA A 95 6.80 15.50 -24.26
N ARG A 96 6.18 16.63 -23.93
CA ARG A 96 6.82 17.70 -23.14
C ARG A 96 7.02 17.25 -21.69
N ALA A 97 6.05 16.57 -21.09
CA ALA A 97 6.19 16.01 -19.74
C ALA A 97 7.44 15.15 -19.61
N LYS A 98 7.67 14.22 -20.57
CA LYS A 98 8.85 13.35 -20.61
C LYS A 98 10.15 14.17 -20.61
N ILE A 99 10.22 15.21 -21.43
CA ILE A 99 11.42 16.06 -21.54
C ILE A 99 11.75 16.70 -20.20
N GLU A 100 10.74 17.20 -19.47
CA GLU A 100 10.94 17.82 -18.17
C GLU A 100 11.45 16.82 -17.13
N PHE A 101 10.89 15.61 -17.08
CA PHE A 101 11.36 14.57 -16.15
C PHE A 101 12.75 14.05 -16.53
N GLU A 102 13.07 13.89 -17.81
CA GLU A 102 14.42 13.54 -18.24
C GLU A 102 15.43 14.67 -17.97
N THR A 103 15.00 15.92 -17.95
CA THR A 103 15.85 17.04 -17.56
C THR A 103 16.20 16.93 -16.07
N VAL A 104 15.24 16.58 -15.20
CA VAL A 104 15.52 16.31 -13.79
C VAL A 104 16.59 15.22 -13.63
N LEU A 105 16.50 14.12 -14.35
CA LEU A 105 17.44 13.02 -14.28
C LEU A 105 18.87 13.35 -14.77
N ARG A 106 19.10 14.54 -15.33
CA ARG A 106 20.44 15.00 -15.76
C ARG A 106 21.14 15.87 -14.72
N PHE A 107 20.45 16.24 -13.63
CA PHE A 107 21.09 16.98 -12.56
C PHE A 107 22.03 16.07 -11.76
N ASP A 108 23.24 16.58 -11.47
CA ASP A 108 24.17 15.92 -10.57
C ASP A 108 23.66 16.02 -9.12
N ASP A 109 23.98 15.02 -8.29
CA ASP A 109 23.61 14.99 -6.85
C ASP A 109 22.10 15.08 -6.56
N LEU A 110 21.28 14.49 -7.43
CA LEU A 110 19.84 14.42 -7.22
C LEU A 110 19.52 13.52 -6.01
N PRO A 111 18.67 13.97 -5.05
CA PRO A 111 18.18 13.10 -4.00
C PRO A 111 17.50 11.85 -4.56
N PRO A 112 17.80 10.63 -4.05
CA PRO A 112 17.27 9.37 -4.60
C PRO A 112 15.75 9.26 -4.66
N ASP A 113 15.03 9.95 -3.79
CA ASP A 113 13.57 10.02 -3.81
C ASP A 113 13.07 10.84 -5.01
N LEU A 114 13.73 11.96 -5.33
CA LEU A 114 13.42 12.78 -6.50
C LEU A 114 13.86 12.10 -7.80
N GLU A 115 15.01 11.41 -7.79
CA GLU A 115 15.47 10.59 -8.91
C GLU A 115 14.46 9.50 -9.24
N SER A 116 14.07 8.69 -8.25
CA SER A 116 13.06 7.64 -8.42
C SER A 116 11.70 8.18 -8.87
N GLN A 117 11.30 9.35 -8.36
CA GLN A 117 10.07 10.00 -8.77
C GLN A 117 10.14 10.46 -10.23
N ALA A 118 11.26 11.06 -10.66
CA ALA A 118 11.48 11.50 -12.03
C ALA A 118 11.53 10.31 -13.01
N GLU A 119 12.19 9.20 -12.63
CA GLU A 119 12.18 7.96 -13.44
C GLU A 119 10.77 7.43 -13.68
N ILE A 120 9.97 7.28 -12.61
CA ILE A 120 8.60 6.78 -12.70
C ILE A 120 7.75 7.67 -13.62
N TYR A 121 7.85 8.98 -13.46
CA TYR A 121 7.09 9.91 -14.29
C TYR A 121 7.59 9.96 -15.74
N ALA A 122 8.91 9.85 -16.00
CA ALA A 122 9.46 9.81 -17.35
C ALA A 122 9.01 8.54 -18.09
N GLU A 123 9.06 7.38 -17.42
CA GLU A 123 8.55 6.11 -17.98
C GLU A 123 7.04 6.19 -18.28
N ALA A 124 6.25 6.76 -17.37
CA ALA A 124 4.83 6.96 -17.57
C ALA A 124 4.55 7.90 -18.75
N ALA A 125 5.22 9.06 -18.79
CA ALA A 125 5.06 10.01 -19.89
C ALA A 125 5.44 9.40 -21.26
N LEU A 126 6.52 8.62 -21.31
CA LEU A 126 6.91 7.88 -22.52
C LEU A 126 5.83 6.87 -22.93
N ALA A 127 5.29 6.12 -21.98
CA ALA A 127 4.23 5.15 -22.22
C ALA A 127 2.98 5.83 -22.83
N TYR A 128 2.55 6.92 -22.25
CA TYR A 128 1.40 7.70 -22.74
C TYR A 128 1.66 8.38 -24.08
N ALA A 129 2.85 8.95 -24.28
CA ALA A 129 3.24 9.55 -25.58
C ALA A 129 3.22 8.51 -26.72
N GLN A 130 3.49 7.25 -26.41
CA GLN A 130 3.40 6.13 -27.35
C GLN A 130 2.00 5.54 -27.48
N GLY A 131 0.98 6.15 -26.85
CA GLY A 131 -0.37 5.63 -26.78
C GLY A 131 -0.51 4.36 -25.93
N ARG A 132 0.51 4.07 -25.10
CA ARG A 132 0.47 2.93 -24.16
C ARG A 132 -0.37 3.33 -22.95
N ARG A 133 -1.56 2.80 -22.89
CA ARG A 133 -2.44 2.92 -21.70
C ARG A 133 -2.11 1.87 -20.63
N LEU A 134 -1.10 1.05 -20.85
CA LEU A 134 -0.72 -0.05 -19.96
C LEU A 134 0.58 0.27 -19.24
N LEU A 135 0.48 0.40 -17.92
CA LEU A 135 1.62 0.46 -17.01
C LEU A 135 1.77 -0.90 -16.33
N SER A 136 2.97 -1.42 -16.29
CA SER A 136 3.26 -2.68 -15.63
C SER A 136 4.49 -2.55 -14.75
N SER A 137 4.47 -3.22 -13.62
CA SER A 137 5.62 -3.37 -12.74
C SER A 137 5.71 -4.81 -12.25
N GLY A 138 6.90 -5.26 -11.94
CA GLY A 138 7.11 -6.61 -11.45
C GLY A 138 8.26 -6.68 -10.46
N TYR A 139 8.35 -7.81 -9.78
CA TYR A 139 9.48 -8.09 -8.90
C TYR A 139 9.75 -9.59 -8.82
N ALA A 140 10.99 -9.91 -8.50
CA ALA A 140 11.41 -11.26 -8.14
C ALA A 140 12.16 -11.20 -6.81
N MET A 141 11.95 -12.20 -5.97
CA MET A 141 12.60 -12.33 -4.66
C MET A 141 13.08 -13.76 -4.48
N ILE A 142 14.24 -13.90 -3.86
CA ILE A 142 14.74 -15.16 -3.31
C ILE A 142 15.08 -14.91 -1.84
N GLY A 143 14.94 -15.93 -1.02
CA GLY A 143 15.21 -15.77 0.40
C GLY A 143 15.44 -17.08 1.11
N LEU A 144 15.98 -16.96 2.30
CA LEU A 144 16.16 -18.04 3.25
C LEU A 144 15.71 -17.59 4.62
N GLY A 145 15.26 -18.55 5.42
CA GLY A 145 14.75 -18.26 6.74
C GLY A 145 14.66 -19.48 7.61
N ASN A 146 14.18 -19.27 8.81
CA ASN A 146 13.92 -20.30 9.80
C ASN A 146 12.51 -20.11 10.37
N TYR A 147 11.75 -21.17 10.39
CA TYR A 147 10.44 -21.24 11.02
C TYR A 147 10.52 -22.10 12.27
N ARG A 148 10.26 -21.49 13.42
CA ARG A 148 10.23 -22.17 14.70
C ARG A 148 8.78 -22.24 15.20
N VAL A 149 8.29 -23.42 15.45
CA VAL A 149 6.95 -23.65 15.98
C VAL A 149 7.02 -24.33 17.34
N GLY A 150 6.27 -23.79 18.32
CA GLY A 150 5.99 -24.42 19.60
C GLY A 150 4.52 -24.83 19.65
N ALA A 151 4.24 -26.12 19.81
CA ALA A 151 2.89 -26.65 20.00
C ALA A 151 2.72 -27.21 21.40
N VAL A 152 1.48 -27.23 21.90
CA VAL A 152 1.13 -27.85 23.18
C VAL A 152 1.43 -29.36 23.10
N GLY A 153 2.29 -29.84 23.97
CA GLY A 153 2.65 -31.28 24.05
C GLY A 153 3.80 -31.75 23.16
N GLY A 154 4.41 -30.84 22.37
CA GLY A 154 5.60 -31.12 21.57
C GLY A 154 6.72 -30.13 21.87
N GLY A 155 7.99 -30.56 21.76
CA GLY A 155 9.13 -29.63 21.83
C GLY A 155 9.15 -28.65 20.63
N PRO A 156 9.84 -27.52 20.78
CA PRO A 156 9.96 -26.57 19.68
C PRO A 156 10.72 -27.22 18.52
N ARG A 157 10.20 -27.02 17.28
CA ARG A 157 10.83 -27.47 16.04
C ARG A 157 11.35 -26.28 15.27
N ASN A 158 12.59 -26.37 14.84
CA ASN A 158 13.22 -25.41 13.92
C ASN A 158 13.19 -26.00 12.51
N GLU A 159 12.72 -25.23 11.56
CA GLU A 159 12.52 -25.68 10.20
C GLU A 159 13.10 -24.60 9.26
N PRO A 160 14.36 -24.75 8.85
CA PRO A 160 14.95 -23.87 7.84
C PRO A 160 14.21 -24.01 6.52
N PHE A 161 14.14 -22.94 5.77
CA PHE A 161 13.48 -22.93 4.46
C PHE A 161 14.17 -22.00 3.46
N TYR A 162 14.00 -22.33 2.18
CA TYR A 162 14.27 -21.45 1.04
C TYR A 162 12.95 -20.94 0.50
N SER A 163 12.95 -19.73 -0.04
CA SER A 163 11.77 -19.15 -0.66
C SER A 163 12.11 -18.46 -1.97
N ALA A 164 11.16 -18.54 -2.89
CA ALA A 164 11.14 -17.72 -4.10
C ALA A 164 9.78 -17.07 -4.25
N ARG A 165 9.74 -15.84 -4.72
CA ARG A 165 8.51 -15.12 -4.97
C ARG A 165 8.68 -14.28 -6.22
N VAL A 166 7.65 -14.28 -7.06
CA VAL A 166 7.56 -13.42 -8.23
C VAL A 166 6.18 -12.80 -8.25
N GLY A 167 6.12 -11.53 -8.57
CA GLY A 167 4.85 -10.83 -8.66
C GLY A 167 4.87 -9.72 -9.68
N GLY A 168 3.68 -9.29 -10.09
CA GLY A 168 3.51 -8.20 -11.04
C GLY A 168 2.17 -7.52 -10.85
N ARG A 169 2.12 -6.29 -11.32
CA ARG A 169 0.92 -5.45 -11.35
C ARG A 169 0.74 -4.88 -12.75
N LEU A 170 -0.50 -4.76 -13.14
CA LEU A 170 -0.92 -4.13 -14.39
C LEU A 170 -1.90 -3.01 -14.04
N ASN A 171 -1.75 -1.88 -14.70
CA ASN A 171 -2.69 -0.77 -14.67
C ASN A 171 -2.95 -0.34 -16.11
N TYR A 172 -4.16 -0.54 -16.59
CA TYR A 172 -4.57 -0.12 -17.93
C TYR A 172 -5.58 1.00 -17.80
N GLU A 173 -5.19 2.20 -18.21
CA GLU A 173 -6.06 3.37 -18.15
C GLU A 173 -7.12 3.33 -19.26
N LEU A 174 -8.35 3.58 -18.85
CA LEU A 174 -9.51 3.76 -19.69
C LEU A 174 -9.86 5.25 -19.77
N ASP A 175 -10.82 5.59 -20.61
CA ASP A 175 -11.35 6.95 -20.66
C ASP A 175 -12.13 7.30 -19.38
N ASP A 176 -12.41 8.57 -19.13
CA ASP A 176 -13.19 9.10 -18.00
C ASP A 176 -12.64 8.78 -16.59
N GLY A 177 -11.31 8.60 -16.46
CA GLY A 177 -10.63 8.38 -15.19
C GLY A 177 -10.84 6.98 -14.60
N TYR A 178 -11.30 6.02 -15.40
CA TYR A 178 -11.33 4.62 -15.05
C TYR A 178 -9.99 3.95 -15.36
N ALA A 179 -9.67 2.90 -14.61
CA ALA A 179 -8.57 2.01 -14.96
C ALA A 179 -8.92 0.55 -14.64
N LEU A 180 -8.39 -0.35 -15.45
CA LEU A 180 -8.35 -1.77 -15.12
C LEU A 180 -7.06 -2.06 -14.38
N VAL A 181 -7.18 -2.59 -13.19
CA VAL A 181 -6.02 -2.93 -12.36
C VAL A 181 -5.99 -4.43 -12.10
N GLY A 182 -4.80 -5.01 -12.15
CA GLY A 182 -4.63 -6.42 -11.89
C GLY A 182 -3.31 -6.71 -11.21
N SER A 183 -3.23 -7.80 -10.49
CA SER A 183 -1.97 -8.32 -9.96
C SER A 183 -1.95 -9.83 -9.94
N LEU A 184 -0.74 -10.36 -10.07
CA LEU A 184 -0.42 -11.76 -9.90
C LEU A 184 0.79 -11.86 -8.98
N ASP A 185 0.75 -12.79 -8.03
CA ASP A 185 1.82 -13.03 -7.06
C ASP A 185 1.92 -14.52 -6.80
N TYR A 186 3.06 -15.11 -7.05
CA TYR A 186 3.36 -16.50 -6.78
C TYR A 186 4.51 -16.60 -5.78
N ARG A 187 4.29 -17.30 -4.69
CA ARG A 187 5.30 -17.63 -3.66
C ARG A 187 5.49 -19.13 -3.59
N PHE A 188 6.72 -19.56 -3.59
CA PHE A 188 7.14 -20.92 -3.30
C PHE A 188 8.03 -20.93 -2.04
N ARG A 189 7.90 -21.98 -1.22
CA ARG A 189 8.71 -22.21 -0.03
C ARG A 189 9.02 -23.69 0.07
N ASP A 190 10.28 -23.99 0.25
CA ASP A 190 10.82 -25.34 0.44
C ASP A 190 11.41 -25.46 1.85
N TYR A 191 10.98 -26.46 2.59
CA TYR A 191 11.44 -26.73 3.94
C TYR A 191 12.40 -27.91 3.95
N ASP A 192 13.58 -27.74 4.55
CA ASP A 192 14.63 -28.76 4.65
C ASP A 192 14.30 -29.87 5.68
N ALA A 193 13.16 -29.80 6.35
CA ALA A 193 12.78 -30.79 7.35
C ALA A 193 12.17 -32.05 6.73
N VAL A 194 12.71 -33.21 7.09
CA VAL A 194 12.19 -34.54 6.69
C VAL A 194 10.72 -34.67 7.02
N GLY A 195 9.88 -34.94 6.01
CA GLY A 195 8.44 -35.18 6.17
C GLY A 195 7.57 -33.92 6.09
N ARG A 196 8.14 -32.72 5.93
CA ARG A 196 7.38 -31.53 5.66
C ARG A 196 7.25 -31.29 4.14
N ARG A 197 6.05 -30.97 3.72
CA ARG A 197 5.76 -30.72 2.31
C ARG A 197 5.99 -29.24 2.01
N ASN A 198 6.56 -28.99 0.84
CA ASN A 198 6.68 -27.65 0.28
C ASN A 198 5.33 -26.96 0.23
N ASP A 199 5.31 -25.66 0.43
CA ASP A 199 4.12 -24.86 0.24
C ASP A 199 4.28 -23.82 -0.89
N SER A 200 3.21 -23.57 -1.60
CA SER A 200 3.16 -22.46 -2.53
C SER A 200 1.79 -21.79 -2.53
N ASP A 201 1.80 -20.50 -2.83
CA ASP A 201 0.61 -19.67 -2.90
C ASP A 201 0.60 -18.90 -4.21
N LEU A 202 -0.47 -19.03 -4.97
CA LEU A 202 -0.79 -18.15 -6.08
C LEU A 202 -1.90 -17.20 -5.66
N ARG A 203 -1.67 -15.90 -5.74
CA ARG A 203 -2.65 -14.85 -5.47
C ARG A 203 -2.84 -14.00 -6.71
N TRP A 204 -4.06 -13.62 -6.97
CA TRP A 204 -4.39 -12.77 -8.09
C TRP A 204 -5.56 -11.86 -7.78
N ASN A 205 -5.63 -10.74 -8.47
CA ASN A 205 -6.82 -9.89 -8.51
C ASN A 205 -6.98 -9.26 -9.88
N GLY A 206 -8.23 -8.87 -10.16
CA GLY A 206 -8.61 -8.03 -11.29
C GLY A 206 -9.73 -7.11 -10.85
N ALA A 207 -9.62 -5.82 -11.15
CA ALA A 207 -10.56 -4.83 -10.69
C ALA A 207 -10.67 -3.64 -11.65
N VAL A 208 -11.75 -2.89 -11.49
CA VAL A 208 -11.90 -1.55 -12.02
C VAL A 208 -11.63 -0.57 -10.90
N SER A 209 -10.86 0.48 -11.18
CA SER A 209 -10.66 1.62 -10.29
C SER A 209 -11.11 2.91 -10.94
N ARG A 210 -11.46 3.91 -10.11
CA ARG A 210 -11.75 5.26 -10.55
C ARG A 210 -11.37 6.27 -9.49
N ASN A 211 -10.72 7.34 -9.92
CA ASN A 211 -10.47 8.50 -9.07
C ASN A 211 -11.67 9.46 -9.14
N VAL A 212 -12.16 9.90 -7.99
CA VAL A 212 -13.26 10.87 -7.87
C VAL A 212 -12.89 11.90 -6.80
N GLY A 213 -12.50 13.09 -7.23
CA GLY A 213 -11.95 14.10 -6.32
C GLY A 213 -10.72 13.59 -5.60
N GLU A 214 -10.66 13.74 -4.30
CA GLU A 214 -9.59 13.22 -3.42
C GLU A 214 -9.75 11.73 -3.07
N GLY A 215 -10.76 11.07 -3.64
CA GLY A 215 -11.05 9.67 -3.39
C GLY A 215 -10.71 8.77 -4.57
N ASN A 216 -10.44 7.52 -4.24
CA ASN A 216 -10.28 6.43 -5.21
C ASN A 216 -11.12 5.23 -4.77
N TRP A 217 -11.97 4.73 -5.63
CA TRP A 217 -12.64 3.46 -5.39
C TRP A 217 -12.09 2.38 -6.32
N VAL A 218 -12.09 1.15 -5.81
CA VAL A 218 -11.68 -0.05 -6.52
C VAL A 218 -12.69 -1.13 -6.24
N ALA A 219 -13.22 -1.78 -7.28
CA ALA A 219 -14.12 -2.91 -7.14
C ALA A 219 -13.72 -4.03 -8.09
N GLY A 220 -13.72 -5.27 -7.62
CA GLY A 220 -13.23 -6.37 -8.44
C GLY A 220 -13.34 -7.74 -7.81
N VAL A 221 -12.58 -8.64 -8.39
CA VAL A 221 -12.46 -10.04 -7.99
C VAL A 221 -11.06 -10.35 -7.53
N ARG A 222 -10.91 -11.25 -6.58
CA ARG A 222 -9.61 -11.78 -6.17
C ARG A 222 -9.66 -13.25 -5.82
N GLY A 223 -8.53 -13.89 -5.94
CA GLY A 223 -8.41 -15.29 -5.60
C GLY A 223 -7.06 -15.66 -5.03
N ARG A 224 -7.04 -16.81 -4.38
CA ARG A 224 -5.83 -17.45 -3.87
C ARG A 224 -5.94 -18.95 -4.05
N ALA A 225 -4.91 -19.56 -4.60
CA ALA A 225 -4.72 -20.99 -4.59
C ALA A 225 -3.48 -21.32 -3.76
N SER A 226 -3.67 -22.12 -2.70
CA SER A 226 -2.57 -22.58 -1.83
C SER A 226 -2.35 -24.06 -2.09
N TYR A 227 -1.10 -24.45 -2.26
CA TYR A 227 -0.67 -25.81 -2.52
C TYR A 227 0.19 -26.30 -1.35
N ARG A 228 0.13 -27.59 -1.08
CA ARG A 228 1.00 -28.27 -0.11
C ARG A 228 1.42 -29.62 -0.68
N GLY A 229 2.71 -29.76 -0.98
CA GLY A 229 3.19 -30.84 -1.83
C GLY A 229 2.57 -30.73 -3.21
N ASP A 230 2.06 -31.83 -3.74
CA ASP A 230 1.55 -31.91 -5.12
C ASP A 230 0.06 -31.55 -5.25
N GLY A 231 -0.61 -31.13 -4.16
CA GLY A 231 -2.05 -30.92 -4.14
C GLY A 231 -2.50 -29.54 -3.70
N ILE A 232 -3.63 -29.12 -4.26
CA ILE A 232 -4.33 -27.92 -3.78
C ILE A 232 -4.78 -28.17 -2.34
N TRP A 233 -4.35 -27.27 -1.44
CA TRP A 233 -4.72 -27.32 -0.04
C TRP A 233 -5.91 -26.43 0.28
N ARG A 234 -6.00 -25.27 -0.41
CA ARG A 234 -7.04 -24.26 -0.21
C ARG A 234 -7.22 -23.39 -1.46
N ASN A 235 -8.46 -23.08 -1.78
CA ASN A 235 -8.82 -22.08 -2.77
C ASN A 235 -9.71 -21.02 -2.15
N ASP A 236 -9.37 -19.77 -2.33
CA ASP A 236 -10.21 -18.62 -1.98
C ASP A 236 -10.61 -17.90 -3.29
N PHE A 237 -11.86 -17.47 -3.38
CA PHE A 237 -12.38 -16.60 -4.43
C PHE A 237 -13.34 -15.60 -3.81
N GLY A 238 -13.25 -14.34 -4.16
CA GLY A 238 -14.08 -13.29 -3.58
C GLY A 238 -14.29 -12.10 -4.48
N LEU A 239 -15.36 -11.38 -4.16
CA LEU A 239 -15.67 -10.05 -4.66
C LEU A 239 -15.28 -9.03 -3.59
N TYR A 240 -14.70 -7.91 -3.98
CA TYR A 240 -14.34 -6.87 -3.05
C TYR A 240 -14.60 -5.48 -3.62
N GLY A 241 -14.82 -4.54 -2.71
CA GLY A 241 -14.87 -3.11 -3.01
C GLY A 241 -14.14 -2.34 -1.92
N ASN A 242 -13.33 -1.38 -2.32
CA ASN A 242 -12.59 -0.49 -1.41
C ASN A 242 -12.78 0.95 -1.86
N TYR A 243 -12.91 1.84 -0.89
CA TYR A 243 -12.85 3.28 -1.11
C TYR A 243 -11.76 3.88 -0.24
N ARG A 244 -10.92 4.69 -0.84
CA ARG A 244 -9.84 5.42 -0.17
C ARG A 244 -10.07 6.89 -0.37
N LEU A 245 -9.93 7.68 0.69
CA LEU A 245 -10.12 9.11 0.69
C LEU A 245 -8.92 9.77 1.38
N ARG A 246 -8.31 10.75 0.71
CA ARG A 246 -7.35 11.64 1.33
C ARG A 246 -8.14 12.74 2.03
N LEU A 247 -7.96 12.87 3.35
CA LEU A 247 -8.63 13.91 4.15
C LEU A 247 -7.87 15.23 4.08
N ASP A 248 -6.54 15.15 4.12
CA ASP A 248 -5.60 16.27 4.02
C ASP A 248 -4.23 15.76 3.54
N ALA A 249 -3.19 16.61 3.63
CA ALA A 249 -1.83 16.25 3.18
C ALA A 249 -1.26 15.04 3.91
N ASP A 250 -1.60 14.89 5.20
CA ASP A 250 -1.02 13.86 6.07
C ASP A 250 -1.96 12.70 6.35
N ASN A 251 -3.27 12.89 6.18
CA ASN A 251 -4.26 11.92 6.64
C ASN A 251 -5.03 11.29 5.48
N GLN A 252 -5.11 9.98 5.51
CA GLN A 252 -5.87 9.17 4.56
C GLN A 252 -6.71 8.14 5.31
N VAL A 253 -7.93 7.93 4.89
CA VAL A 253 -8.81 6.86 5.37
C VAL A 253 -9.16 5.91 4.23
N ALA A 254 -9.42 4.65 4.58
CA ALA A 254 -9.97 3.70 3.64
C ALA A 254 -11.02 2.82 4.32
N ALA A 255 -12.01 2.40 3.54
CA ALA A 255 -13.02 1.44 3.94
C ALA A 255 -13.20 0.40 2.84
N GLY A 256 -13.49 -0.84 3.22
CA GLY A 256 -13.65 -1.94 2.27
C GLY A 256 -14.68 -2.95 2.73
N LEU A 257 -15.25 -3.63 1.75
CA LEU A 257 -16.12 -4.79 1.95
C LEU A 257 -15.64 -5.93 1.05
N GLU A 258 -15.67 -7.14 1.58
CA GLU A 258 -15.36 -8.35 0.84
C GLU A 258 -16.35 -9.45 1.16
N VAL A 259 -16.76 -10.16 0.11
CA VAL A 259 -17.47 -11.44 0.23
C VAL A 259 -16.62 -12.48 -0.48
N ARG A 260 -16.17 -13.50 0.26
CA ARG A 260 -15.33 -14.55 -0.32
C ARG A 260 -15.76 -15.93 0.12
N GLN A 261 -15.54 -16.88 -0.77
CA GLN A 261 -15.65 -18.30 -0.48
C GLN A 261 -14.26 -18.90 -0.32
N ARG A 262 -14.06 -19.62 0.80
CA ARG A 262 -12.86 -20.41 1.07
C ARG A 262 -13.21 -21.89 0.97
N ARG A 263 -12.58 -22.59 0.03
CA ARG A 263 -12.80 -24.02 -0.22
C ARG A 263 -11.56 -24.82 0.15
N TYR A 264 -11.80 -25.95 0.80
CA TYR A 264 -10.80 -26.97 1.02
C TYR A 264 -11.14 -28.21 0.17
N PRO A 265 -10.11 -29.02 -0.21
CA PRO A 265 -10.33 -30.21 -1.03
C PRO A 265 -11.20 -31.24 -0.30
N PRO A 266 -11.76 -32.23 -1.05
CA PRO A 266 -12.48 -33.35 -0.46
C PRO A 266 -11.66 -34.08 0.60
N GLY A 267 -12.33 -34.67 1.60
CA GLY A 267 -11.73 -35.36 2.73
C GLY A 267 -11.90 -34.60 4.06
N ARG A 268 -11.03 -34.86 5.03
CA ARG A 268 -11.14 -34.32 6.41
C ARG A 268 -11.14 -32.77 6.49
N LEU A 269 -10.59 -32.10 5.49
CA LEU A 269 -10.53 -30.64 5.47
C LEU A 269 -11.77 -29.98 4.87
N ARG A 270 -12.65 -30.73 4.19
CA ARG A 270 -13.88 -30.18 3.56
C ARG A 270 -14.76 -29.44 4.57
N GLU A 271 -14.81 -29.91 5.81
CA GLU A 271 -15.57 -29.28 6.91
C GLU A 271 -15.10 -27.85 7.25
N ARG A 272 -13.92 -27.41 6.75
CA ARG A 272 -13.40 -26.07 6.91
C ARG A 272 -13.84 -25.10 5.79
N THR A 273 -14.63 -25.60 4.81
CA THR A 273 -15.16 -24.76 3.72
C THR A 273 -16.18 -23.77 4.26
N ARG A 274 -16.02 -22.48 3.93
CA ARG A 274 -16.82 -21.38 4.48
C ARG A 274 -16.99 -20.22 3.52
N ASN A 275 -18.07 -19.49 3.68
CA ASN A 275 -18.26 -18.17 3.09
C ASN A 275 -17.91 -17.12 4.15
N ILE A 276 -17.27 -16.02 3.75
CA ILE A 276 -16.78 -14.99 4.64
C ILE A 276 -17.30 -13.66 4.14
N VAL A 277 -17.89 -12.88 5.02
CA VAL A 277 -18.23 -11.48 4.80
C VAL A 277 -17.37 -10.65 5.75
N GLU A 278 -16.64 -9.69 5.19
CA GLU A 278 -15.66 -8.92 5.92
C GLU A 278 -15.75 -7.44 5.58
N ALA A 279 -15.78 -6.60 6.59
CA ALA A 279 -15.62 -5.16 6.47
C ALA A 279 -14.25 -4.76 7.03
N THR A 280 -13.58 -3.85 6.35
CA THR A 280 -12.27 -3.32 6.74
C THR A 280 -12.31 -1.80 6.82
N GLY A 281 -11.49 -1.24 7.70
CA GLY A 281 -11.28 0.21 7.79
C GLY A 281 -9.84 0.49 8.13
N SER A 282 -9.30 1.60 7.66
CA SER A 282 -7.98 2.06 8.07
C SER A 282 -7.88 3.58 8.07
N TRP A 283 -7.04 4.08 8.96
CA TRP A 283 -6.57 5.46 8.98
C TRP A 283 -5.05 5.44 8.93
N THR A 284 -4.49 6.20 8.01
CA THR A 284 -3.03 6.36 7.85
C THR A 284 -2.69 7.83 8.02
N ARG A 285 -1.68 8.11 8.82
CA ARG A 285 -1.13 9.44 9.02
C ARG A 285 0.34 9.48 8.65
N SER A 286 0.71 10.43 7.80
CA SER A 286 2.09 10.82 7.53
C SER A 286 2.64 11.63 8.71
N LEU A 287 3.88 11.37 9.09
CA LEU A 287 4.55 11.98 10.24
C LEU A 287 5.97 12.40 9.81
N LEU A 288 6.52 13.40 10.50
CA LEU A 288 7.92 13.82 10.30
C LEU A 288 8.21 14.19 8.83
N ASP A 289 7.34 14.99 8.23
CA ASP A 289 7.45 15.43 6.83
C ASP A 289 7.59 14.26 5.83
N GLY A 290 6.84 13.19 6.06
CA GLY A 290 6.83 11.99 5.21
C GLY A 290 7.88 10.93 5.57
N LYS A 291 8.80 11.20 6.51
CA LYS A 291 9.79 10.19 6.95
C LYS A 291 9.19 9.01 7.69
N ALA A 292 8.01 9.19 8.28
CA ALA A 292 7.31 8.12 8.95
C ALA A 292 5.84 8.06 8.53
N SER A 293 5.21 6.90 8.67
CA SER A 293 3.76 6.75 8.53
C SER A 293 3.23 5.79 9.58
N PHE A 294 2.18 6.23 10.27
CA PHE A 294 1.43 5.38 11.19
C PHE A 294 0.11 4.97 10.54
N THR A 295 -0.21 3.69 10.59
CA THR A 295 -1.50 3.16 10.13
C THR A 295 -2.17 2.40 11.26
N LEU A 296 -3.44 2.73 11.52
CA LEU A 296 -4.33 1.92 12.32
C LEU A 296 -5.38 1.30 11.39
N ALA A 297 -5.35 -0.02 11.27
CA ALA A 297 -6.32 -0.77 10.49
C ALA A 297 -7.19 -1.64 11.41
N GLY A 298 -8.41 -1.89 10.98
CA GLY A 298 -9.35 -2.78 11.65
C GLY A 298 -10.14 -3.61 10.66
N GLN A 299 -10.61 -4.76 11.12
CA GLN A 299 -11.54 -5.60 10.38
C GLN A 299 -12.58 -6.19 11.30
N ALA A 300 -13.76 -6.46 10.74
CA ALA A 300 -14.80 -7.21 11.40
C ALA A 300 -15.57 -8.04 10.37
N GLY A 301 -16.04 -9.19 10.75
CA GLY A 301 -16.78 -10.02 9.81
C GLY A 301 -17.37 -11.27 10.42
N ARG A 302 -17.94 -12.05 9.52
CA ARG A 302 -18.52 -13.35 9.88
C ARG A 302 -18.13 -14.41 8.87
N GLU A 303 -17.80 -15.56 9.38
CA GLU A 303 -17.58 -16.78 8.64
C GLU A 303 -18.82 -17.69 8.77
N PHE A 304 -19.33 -18.16 7.65
CA PHE A 304 -20.44 -19.11 7.58
C PHE A 304 -19.89 -20.44 7.10
N ASN A 305 -19.86 -21.42 7.97
CA ASN A 305 -19.41 -22.75 7.59
C ASN A 305 -20.48 -23.45 6.73
N THR A 306 -20.10 -23.87 5.52
CA THR A 306 -21.04 -24.47 4.58
C THR A 306 -21.30 -25.96 4.81
N GLN A 307 -20.55 -26.60 5.71
CA GLN A 307 -20.64 -28.03 6.02
C GLN A 307 -21.23 -28.30 7.41
N ARG A 308 -21.11 -27.34 8.32
CA ARG A 308 -21.52 -27.45 9.72
C ARG A 308 -22.01 -26.09 10.22
N ALA A 309 -23.22 -26.00 10.69
CA ALA A 309 -23.79 -24.75 11.22
C ALA A 309 -23.09 -24.29 12.53
N ASP A 310 -22.53 -25.21 13.31
CA ASP A 310 -21.79 -24.96 14.53
C ASP A 310 -20.35 -24.44 14.28
N GLY A 311 -19.90 -24.42 13.03
CA GLY A 311 -18.60 -23.92 12.60
C GLY A 311 -18.60 -22.44 12.20
N ASP A 312 -19.71 -21.72 12.37
CA ASP A 312 -19.79 -20.28 12.10
C ASP A 312 -18.96 -19.51 13.15
N ALA A 313 -18.33 -18.42 12.72
CA ALA A 313 -17.55 -17.56 13.59
C ALA A 313 -17.79 -16.08 13.27
N ASN A 314 -17.82 -15.25 14.31
CA ASN A 314 -17.66 -13.82 14.17
C ASN A 314 -16.22 -13.47 14.52
N PHE A 315 -15.64 -12.54 13.77
CA PHE A 315 -14.29 -12.07 14.06
C PHE A 315 -14.19 -10.56 14.07
N PHE A 316 -13.22 -10.08 14.85
CA PHE A 316 -12.83 -8.68 14.90
C PHE A 316 -11.32 -8.60 15.09
N GLY A 317 -10.66 -7.67 14.40
CA GLY A 317 -9.21 -7.50 14.49
C GLY A 317 -8.77 -6.05 14.38
N LEU A 318 -7.61 -5.75 14.96
CA LEU A 318 -6.95 -4.44 14.91
C LEU A 318 -5.46 -4.61 14.58
N SER A 319 -4.92 -3.68 13.79
CA SER A 319 -3.53 -3.67 13.38
C SER A 319 -2.96 -2.26 13.35
N PRO A 320 -2.28 -1.80 14.41
CA PRO A 320 -1.38 -0.67 14.33
C PRO A 320 -0.08 -1.07 13.64
N SER A 321 0.44 -0.19 12.78
CA SER A 321 1.75 -0.33 12.17
C SER A 321 2.43 1.02 12.00
N LEU A 322 3.76 1.01 12.06
CA LEU A 322 4.62 2.18 11.87
C LEU A 322 5.68 1.84 10.84
N ASN A 323 5.81 2.67 9.82
CA ASN A 323 6.93 2.65 8.89
C ASN A 323 7.80 3.88 9.17
N TYR A 324 9.11 3.73 9.02
CA TYR A 324 10.08 4.80 9.23
C TYR A 324 11.24 4.68 8.25
N ASN A 325 11.57 5.78 7.57
CA ASN A 325 12.73 5.90 6.70
C ASN A 325 13.88 6.50 7.50
N PHE A 326 14.87 5.68 7.86
CA PHE A 326 16.07 6.09 8.59
C PHE A 326 16.97 6.94 7.72
N THR A 327 17.13 6.53 6.46
CA THR A 327 17.84 7.23 5.40
C THR A 327 17.05 7.08 4.10
N GLU A 328 17.52 7.66 3.01
CA GLU A 328 16.90 7.53 1.69
C GLU A 328 16.85 6.08 1.18
N ASN A 329 17.83 5.26 1.56
CA ASN A 329 17.93 3.86 1.12
C ASN A 329 17.71 2.85 2.24
N LEU A 330 17.42 3.26 3.47
CA LEU A 330 17.15 2.36 4.57
C LEU A 330 15.84 2.75 5.24
N GLY A 331 14.86 1.90 5.11
CA GLY A 331 13.59 1.99 5.81
C GLY A 331 13.38 0.79 6.74
N GLY A 332 12.36 0.88 7.57
CA GLY A 332 11.95 -0.22 8.41
C GLY A 332 10.50 -0.09 8.82
N PHE A 333 9.96 -1.18 9.32
CA PHE A 333 8.60 -1.19 9.83
C PHE A 333 8.49 -2.05 11.09
N VAL A 334 7.46 -1.74 11.87
CA VAL A 334 6.96 -2.60 12.95
C VAL A 334 5.44 -2.70 12.81
N MET A 335 4.90 -3.87 13.11
CA MET A 335 3.47 -4.12 13.07
C MET A 335 3.03 -4.97 14.25
N PHE A 336 1.81 -4.74 14.67
CA PHE A 336 1.08 -5.59 15.59
C PHE A 336 -0.25 -5.95 14.93
N TRP A 337 -0.69 -7.18 15.11
CA TRP A 337 -2.01 -7.66 14.73
C TRP A 337 -2.65 -8.37 15.89
N TRP A 338 -3.88 -8.07 16.17
CA TRP A 338 -4.73 -8.81 17.09
C TRP A 338 -6.05 -9.13 16.41
N GLN A 339 -6.49 -10.37 16.53
CA GLN A 339 -7.81 -10.81 16.07
C GLN A 339 -8.45 -11.69 17.11
N ASN A 340 -9.73 -11.50 17.35
CA ASN A 340 -10.56 -12.35 18.17
C ASN A 340 -11.59 -13.06 17.27
N ASP A 341 -11.60 -14.38 17.34
CA ASP A 341 -12.56 -15.24 16.64
C ASP A 341 -13.48 -15.93 17.65
N ARG A 342 -14.78 -15.73 17.52
CA ARG A 342 -15.81 -16.35 18.36
C ARG A 342 -16.63 -17.30 17.52
N TYR A 343 -16.50 -18.59 17.80
CA TYR A 343 -17.19 -19.68 17.11
C TYR A 343 -18.48 -20.06 17.84
N ASN A 344 -19.52 -20.37 17.06
CA ASN A 344 -20.82 -20.86 17.59
C ASN A 344 -20.78 -22.38 17.79
N ILE A 345 -19.72 -22.94 18.39
CA ILE A 345 -19.57 -24.40 18.61
C ILE A 345 -20.08 -24.73 20.00
N GLU A 346 -21.15 -25.52 20.09
CA GLU A 346 -21.64 -26.12 21.33
C GLU A 346 -20.95 -27.45 21.67
N ARG A 347 -20.32 -28.10 20.68
CA ARG A 347 -19.67 -29.44 20.85
C ARG A 347 -18.28 -29.44 20.21
N LEU A 348 -17.31 -29.79 21.00
CA LEU A 348 -15.95 -30.06 20.59
C LEU A 348 -15.67 -31.58 20.64
N GLY A 349 -15.49 -32.17 19.45
CA GLY A 349 -15.14 -33.58 19.27
C GLY A 349 -16.26 -34.42 18.64
N ALA A 350 -15.86 -35.56 18.04
CA ALA A 350 -16.78 -36.56 17.57
C ALA A 350 -17.42 -37.31 18.77
N PRO A 351 -18.62 -37.91 18.62
CA PRO A 351 -19.19 -38.77 19.67
C PRO A 351 -18.20 -39.85 20.05
N GLY A 352 -17.68 -39.81 21.28
CA GLY A 352 -16.65 -40.75 21.79
C GLY A 352 -15.29 -40.13 22.04
N ASP A 353 -15.03 -38.89 21.64
CA ASP A 353 -13.78 -38.17 21.89
C ASP A 353 -13.77 -37.58 23.31
N ARG A 354 -12.68 -37.83 24.06
CA ARG A 354 -12.50 -37.36 25.45
C ARG A 354 -12.35 -35.81 25.58
N LEU A 355 -12.38 -35.08 24.46
CA LEU A 355 -12.22 -33.64 24.40
C LEU A 355 -13.56 -32.87 24.23
N VAL A 356 -14.67 -33.48 24.66
CA VAL A 356 -15.99 -32.85 24.62
C VAL A 356 -16.06 -31.73 25.65
N GLY A 357 -15.72 -30.52 25.27
CA GLY A 357 -16.04 -29.30 26.01
C GLY A 357 -17.38 -28.75 25.56
N ILE A 358 -18.29 -28.47 26.48
CA ILE A 358 -19.50 -27.70 26.21
C ILE A 358 -19.12 -26.22 26.33
N GLY A 359 -19.17 -25.46 25.23
CA GLY A 359 -18.91 -24.04 25.26
C GLY A 359 -18.54 -23.47 23.88
N THR A 360 -18.65 -22.16 23.76
CA THR A 360 -18.22 -21.44 22.58
C THR A 360 -16.68 -21.39 22.53
N ARG A 361 -16.10 -21.73 21.38
CA ARG A 361 -14.67 -21.55 21.14
C ARG A 361 -14.38 -20.06 20.94
N ASN A 362 -13.32 -19.59 21.59
CA ASN A 362 -12.86 -18.21 21.50
C ASN A 362 -11.33 -18.23 21.32
N ASP A 363 -10.89 -17.76 20.16
CA ASP A 363 -9.49 -17.69 19.81
C ASP A 363 -9.02 -16.24 19.78
N ASN A 364 -7.81 -15.98 20.26
CA ASN A 364 -7.15 -14.69 20.17
C ASN A 364 -5.80 -14.89 19.48
N LEU A 365 -5.71 -14.40 18.25
CA LEU A 365 -4.47 -14.37 17.48
C LEU A 365 -3.74 -13.07 17.73
N TYR A 366 -2.46 -13.15 18.06
CA TYR A 366 -1.52 -12.05 18.19
C TYR A 366 -0.37 -12.25 17.22
N GLU A 367 -0.05 -11.23 16.45
CA GLU A 367 1.13 -11.21 15.59
C GLU A 367 1.93 -9.93 15.88
N VAL A 368 3.23 -10.08 16.03
CA VAL A 368 4.19 -8.97 16.16
C VAL A 368 5.27 -9.18 15.11
N GLY A 369 5.45 -8.21 14.25
CA GLY A 369 6.42 -8.32 13.18
C GLY A 369 7.19 -7.02 12.98
N GLY A 370 8.34 -7.13 12.34
CA GLY A 370 9.14 -6.00 11.93
C GLY A 370 10.21 -6.42 10.94
N GLY A 371 10.73 -5.44 10.24
CA GLY A 371 11.76 -5.67 9.25
C GLY A 371 12.42 -4.39 8.80
N LEU A 372 13.50 -4.57 8.04
CA LEU A 372 14.22 -3.50 7.39
C LEU A 372 14.17 -3.71 5.88
N THR A 373 14.25 -2.62 5.14
CA THR A 373 14.45 -2.61 3.69
C THR A 373 15.68 -1.76 3.41
N TRP A 374 16.73 -2.38 2.92
CA TRP A 374 17.93 -1.69 2.48
C TRP A 374 18.07 -1.77 0.97
N GLN A 375 17.87 -0.63 0.31
CA GLN A 375 18.10 -0.47 -1.13
C GLN A 375 19.58 -0.17 -1.35
N PHE A 376 20.37 -1.19 -1.69
CA PHE A 376 21.81 -1.06 -1.86
C PHE A 376 22.24 -0.75 -3.31
N ALA A 377 21.31 -0.88 -4.26
CA ALA A 377 21.50 -0.48 -5.66
C ALA A 377 20.13 -0.16 -6.30
N PRO A 378 20.08 0.57 -7.42
CA PRO A 378 18.83 0.82 -8.14
C PRO A 378 18.06 -0.46 -8.38
N LYS A 379 16.77 -0.48 -7.99
CA LYS A 379 15.85 -1.65 -8.13
C LYS A 379 16.27 -2.91 -7.35
N TRP A 380 17.30 -2.87 -6.48
CA TRP A 380 17.71 -3.99 -5.66
C TRP A 380 17.60 -3.67 -4.16
N SER A 381 16.97 -4.55 -3.40
CA SER A 381 16.88 -4.42 -1.95
C SER A 381 17.12 -5.73 -1.20
N LEU A 382 17.64 -5.60 0.01
CA LEU A 382 17.78 -6.67 0.99
C LEU A 382 16.79 -6.41 2.13
N ASN A 383 16.00 -7.43 2.48
CA ASN A 383 14.89 -7.27 3.42
C ASN A 383 14.96 -8.37 4.50
N PRO A 384 15.64 -8.12 5.64
CA PRO A 384 15.52 -8.97 6.83
C PRO A 384 14.20 -8.68 7.56
N GLU A 385 13.48 -9.74 7.94
CA GLU A 385 12.20 -9.66 8.61
C GLU A 385 12.08 -10.71 9.70
N ILE A 386 11.30 -10.40 10.74
CA ILE A 386 10.91 -11.32 11.81
C ILE A 386 9.42 -11.19 12.09
N LEU A 387 8.77 -12.32 12.34
CA LEU A 387 7.36 -12.41 12.72
C LEU A 387 7.21 -13.38 13.87
N TYR A 388 6.58 -12.93 14.94
CA TYR A 388 6.12 -13.77 16.04
C TYR A 388 4.60 -13.87 15.99
N VAL A 389 4.08 -15.10 16.07
CA VAL A 389 2.64 -15.41 16.09
C VAL A 389 2.32 -16.17 17.34
N ARG A 390 1.23 -15.80 18.01
CA ARG A 390 0.69 -16.54 19.15
C ARG A 390 -0.83 -16.63 19.03
N ASP A 391 -1.34 -17.84 18.98
CA ASP A 391 -2.77 -18.12 19.06
C ASP A 391 -3.11 -18.65 20.46
N ARG A 392 -4.07 -18.00 21.12
CA ARG A 392 -4.61 -18.38 22.41
C ARG A 392 -6.07 -18.72 22.25
N SER A 393 -6.41 -19.95 22.52
CA SER A 393 -7.76 -20.48 22.52
C SER A 393 -8.16 -20.92 23.93
N ASN A 394 -9.44 -20.85 24.25
CA ASN A 394 -10.00 -21.53 25.41
C ASN A 394 -9.98 -23.08 25.24
N ILE A 395 -9.60 -23.57 24.05
CA ILE A 395 -9.33 -24.95 23.75
C ILE A 395 -7.82 -25.18 23.73
N LEU A 396 -7.28 -25.87 24.72
CA LEU A 396 -5.83 -26.04 24.87
C LEU A 396 -5.13 -26.58 23.61
N ALA A 397 -5.75 -27.53 22.91
CA ALA A 397 -5.19 -28.13 21.69
C ALA A 397 -5.07 -27.17 20.51
N ALA A 398 -5.77 -26.03 20.54
CA ALA A 398 -5.71 -25.00 19.52
C ALA A 398 -4.62 -23.94 19.78
N ASN A 399 -4.02 -23.95 20.99
CA ASN A 399 -2.96 -23.00 21.33
C ASN A 399 -1.67 -23.34 20.58
N TYR A 400 -1.08 -22.32 19.96
CA TYR A 400 0.26 -22.46 19.37
C TYR A 400 1.02 -21.12 19.40
N SER A 401 2.32 -21.20 19.22
CA SER A 401 3.16 -20.04 18.93
C SER A 401 4.16 -20.39 17.85
N SER A 402 4.53 -19.40 17.06
CA SER A 402 5.60 -19.56 16.08
C SER A 402 6.43 -18.29 15.96
N THR A 403 7.69 -18.47 15.61
CA THR A 403 8.59 -17.39 15.22
C THR A 403 9.14 -17.70 13.85
N GLU A 404 9.09 -16.76 12.97
CA GLU A 404 9.67 -16.84 11.64
C GLU A 404 10.65 -15.70 11.47
N ALA A 405 11.88 -15.99 11.04
CA ALA A 405 12.87 -14.99 10.69
C ALA A 405 13.42 -15.33 9.31
N TRP A 406 13.49 -14.34 8.43
CA TRP A 406 13.96 -14.56 7.06
C TRP A 406 14.64 -13.32 6.51
N ILE A 407 15.43 -13.54 5.47
CA ILE A 407 16.06 -12.48 4.70
C ILE A 407 15.77 -12.73 3.22
N THR A 408 15.37 -11.69 2.50
CA THR A 408 15.11 -11.77 1.07
C THR A 408 15.92 -10.76 0.29
N LEU A 409 16.43 -11.20 -0.85
CA LEU A 409 16.98 -10.36 -1.91
C LEU A 409 15.87 -10.12 -2.93
N ARG A 410 15.57 -8.86 -3.21
CA ARG A 410 14.52 -8.43 -4.13
C ARG A 410 15.09 -7.62 -5.28
N ARG A 411 14.57 -7.88 -6.48
CA ARG A 411 14.75 -7.05 -7.66
C ARG A 411 13.41 -6.59 -8.19
N ASP A 412 13.29 -5.29 -8.44
CA ASP A 412 12.15 -4.67 -9.10
C ASP A 412 12.42 -4.46 -10.60
N PHE A 413 11.34 -4.47 -11.44
CA PHE A 413 11.41 -4.33 -12.90
C PHE A 413 10.46 -3.23 -13.37
#